data_83f51f867fc155c39024a5590bcb81bf
#
_entry.id   83f51f867fc155c39024a5590bcb81bf
#
_cell.length_a   1.000
_cell.length_b   1.000
_cell.length_c   1.000
_cell.angle_alpha   90.00
_cell.angle_beta   90.00
_cell.angle_gamma   90.00
#
_symmetry.space_group_name_H-M   'P 1'
#
loop_
_entity.id
_entity.type
_entity.pdbx_description
1 polymer ?
#
loop_
_entity_poly.entity_id
_entity_poly.type
_entity_poly.pdbx_seq_one_letter_code
_entity_poly.pdbx_strand_id
1 'polypeptide(L)'
;MGKVYQSVTEIIGRTPLLAAKSFAKAHDLRANLLVKLEYFNPSGSVKDRIAIAMVEQAEKDGKIAPGATLIEPTSGNTGIGIASVAAARGYRAILTMPETMSVERRNLLKAYGAEIVLTEGAQGMKGAIARAEQLQKEIPNSFIPSQFENLANPATHERTTGPEIWADTDGKVDAFVAGVGTGGTVTGTGRYLKQQNPAVHVVAVEPTDSPVLSGGRPGPHKLQGIGAGFVPDTLDTKVYDEVIRVSNDDAFAYGREFAQREGALVGISSGAALAAAVELAKRPAYAGKTIVALLPDGGDRYLSTDLFADK
;
A
#
# COMPACT_ATOMS: atom_id res chain seq x y z
N MET A 1 -9.30 19.91 -23.60
CA MET A 1 -9.80 18.78 -24.39
C MET A 1 -10.10 17.62 -23.45
N GLY A 2 -11.27 16.97 -23.63
CA GLY A 2 -11.58 15.75 -22.89
C GLY A 2 -10.57 14.65 -23.21
N LYS A 3 -10.18 13.85 -22.20
CA LYS A 3 -9.27 12.72 -22.37
C LYS A 3 -10.05 11.42 -22.21
N VAL A 4 -10.06 10.60 -23.26
CA VAL A 4 -10.61 9.25 -23.24
C VAL A 4 -9.45 8.27 -23.06
N TYR A 5 -9.47 7.50 -21.98
CA TYR A 5 -8.47 6.47 -21.70
C TYR A 5 -8.80 5.19 -22.45
N GLN A 6 -7.79 4.50 -22.95
CA GLN A 6 -7.94 3.27 -23.74
C GLN A 6 -7.84 2.02 -22.88
N SER A 7 -7.26 2.12 -21.69
CA SER A 7 -7.12 1.04 -20.73
C SER A 7 -7.28 1.55 -19.31
N VAL A 8 -7.80 0.70 -18.42
CA VAL A 8 -7.86 0.99 -16.99
C VAL A 8 -6.48 1.22 -16.39
N THR A 9 -5.43 0.63 -16.96
CA THR A 9 -4.04 0.81 -16.52
C THR A 9 -3.52 2.24 -16.72
N GLU A 10 -4.08 3.00 -17.66
CA GLU A 10 -3.73 4.41 -17.90
C GLU A 10 -4.28 5.37 -16.83
N ILE A 11 -5.27 4.92 -16.04
CA ILE A 11 -5.90 5.73 -14.98
C ILE A 11 -5.18 5.56 -13.64
N ILE A 12 -4.30 4.58 -13.52
CA ILE A 12 -3.54 4.32 -12.29
C ILE A 12 -2.67 5.54 -11.94
N GLY A 13 -2.64 5.90 -10.66
CA GLY A 13 -1.91 7.06 -10.17
C GLY A 13 -2.70 8.36 -10.28
N ARG A 14 -2.00 9.49 -10.15
CA ARG A 14 -2.60 10.83 -10.12
C ARG A 14 -3.73 10.93 -9.11
N THR A 15 -3.57 10.26 -7.99
CA THR A 15 -4.53 10.25 -6.89
C THR A 15 -4.55 11.61 -6.19
N PRO A 16 -5.69 12.06 -5.65
CA PRO A 16 -5.79 13.38 -5.06
C PRO A 16 -5.07 13.48 -3.71
N LEU A 17 -4.61 14.71 -3.39
CA LEU A 17 -4.35 15.15 -2.03
C LEU A 17 -5.59 15.83 -1.45
N LEU A 18 -5.97 15.46 -0.24
CA LEU A 18 -7.04 16.08 0.54
C LEU A 18 -6.45 16.81 1.75
N ALA A 19 -6.83 18.06 1.96
CA ALA A 19 -6.56 18.75 3.21
C ALA A 19 -7.55 18.26 4.28
N ALA A 20 -7.05 17.53 5.27
CA ALA A 20 -7.87 16.93 6.33
C ALA A 20 -8.23 17.96 7.42
N LYS A 21 -9.00 18.98 7.06
CA LYS A 21 -9.24 20.18 7.91
C LYS A 21 -10.09 19.88 9.14
N SER A 22 -11.19 19.13 8.96
CA SER A 22 -12.09 18.79 10.06
C SER A 22 -11.43 17.85 11.06
N PHE A 23 -10.66 16.90 10.53
CA PHE A 23 -9.88 15.96 11.32
C PHE A 23 -8.74 16.67 12.07
N ALA A 24 -7.97 17.52 11.39
CA ALA A 24 -6.90 18.30 12.01
C ALA A 24 -7.42 19.22 13.13
N LYS A 25 -8.58 19.88 12.91
CA LYS A 25 -9.23 20.71 13.93
C LYS A 25 -9.65 19.91 15.17
N ALA A 26 -10.15 18.69 14.99
CA ALA A 26 -10.57 17.84 16.10
C ALA A 26 -9.40 17.40 17.01
N HIS A 27 -8.20 17.38 16.46
CA HIS A 27 -6.96 17.02 17.17
C HIS A 27 -6.11 18.23 17.57
N ASP A 28 -6.63 19.48 17.38
CA ASP A 28 -5.94 20.75 17.68
C ASP A 28 -4.57 20.86 17.00
N LEU A 29 -4.46 20.33 15.76
CA LEU A 29 -3.20 20.33 15.05
C LEU A 29 -2.85 21.74 14.55
N ARG A 30 -1.60 22.14 14.79
CA ARG A 30 -1.04 23.39 14.24
C ARG A 30 -0.33 23.17 12.90
N ALA A 31 -0.11 21.91 12.51
CA ALA A 31 0.43 21.54 11.21
C ALA A 31 -0.66 21.47 10.14
N ASN A 32 -0.29 21.66 8.87
CA ASN A 32 -1.14 21.39 7.73
C ASN A 32 -1.10 19.89 7.43
N LEU A 33 -2.17 19.16 7.77
CA LEU A 33 -2.27 17.74 7.48
C LEU A 33 -2.93 17.53 6.11
N LEU A 34 -2.17 16.95 5.19
CA LEU A 34 -2.63 16.53 3.87
C LEU A 34 -2.62 15.00 3.82
N VAL A 35 -3.57 14.41 3.11
CA VAL A 35 -3.63 12.96 2.92
C VAL A 35 -3.68 12.59 1.45
N LYS A 36 -2.83 11.65 1.03
CA LYS A 36 -2.79 11.10 -0.33
C LYS A 36 -3.74 9.92 -0.40
N LEU A 37 -4.84 10.07 -1.15
CA LEU A 37 -5.95 9.10 -1.18
C LEU A 37 -5.74 8.05 -2.27
N GLU A 38 -5.04 6.97 -1.95
CA GLU A 38 -4.68 5.92 -2.92
C GLU A 38 -5.86 5.00 -3.30
N TYR A 39 -6.99 5.07 -2.60
CA TYR A 39 -8.19 4.35 -3.02
C TYR A 39 -8.85 4.89 -4.30
N PHE A 40 -8.41 6.04 -4.80
CA PHE A 40 -8.80 6.54 -6.12
C PHE A 40 -8.13 5.80 -7.28
N ASN A 41 -7.17 4.93 -7.03
CA ASN A 41 -6.72 4.00 -8.06
C ASN A 41 -7.86 3.05 -8.47
N PRO A 42 -7.89 2.56 -9.72
CA PRO A 42 -9.02 1.79 -10.28
C PRO A 42 -9.45 0.56 -9.47
N SER A 43 -8.51 -0.19 -8.89
CA SER A 43 -8.84 -1.33 -8.02
C SER A 43 -8.91 -0.96 -6.54
N GLY A 44 -8.84 0.34 -6.21
CA GLY A 44 -9.08 0.90 -4.89
C GLY A 44 -7.89 0.85 -3.95
N SER A 45 -6.64 0.75 -4.42
CA SER A 45 -5.48 0.82 -3.54
C SER A 45 -4.19 1.27 -4.22
N VAL A 46 -3.21 1.64 -3.38
CA VAL A 46 -1.84 1.95 -3.78
C VAL A 46 -1.15 0.83 -4.57
N LYS A 47 -1.62 -0.41 -4.42
CA LYS A 47 -1.01 -1.58 -5.04
C LYS A 47 -1.22 -1.67 -6.55
N ASP A 48 -2.16 -0.93 -7.10
CA ASP A 48 -2.33 -0.79 -8.54
C ASP A 48 -1.05 -0.28 -9.20
N ARG A 49 -0.38 0.66 -8.53
CA ARG A 49 0.88 1.26 -9.02
C ARG A 49 1.98 0.22 -9.18
N ILE A 50 2.18 -0.62 -8.16
CA ILE A 50 3.22 -1.65 -8.21
C ILE A 50 2.83 -2.82 -9.12
N ALA A 51 1.54 -3.16 -9.19
CA ALA A 51 1.06 -4.22 -10.07
C ALA A 51 1.38 -3.93 -11.54
N ILE A 52 1.00 -2.74 -12.03
CA ILE A 52 1.32 -2.36 -13.42
C ILE A 52 2.83 -2.21 -13.62
N ALA A 53 3.56 -1.62 -12.68
CA ALA A 53 4.99 -1.40 -12.83
C ALA A 53 5.80 -2.71 -12.92
N MET A 54 5.46 -3.71 -12.08
CA MET A 54 6.14 -5.01 -12.11
C MET A 54 5.83 -5.78 -13.40
N VAL A 55 4.60 -5.68 -13.92
CA VAL A 55 4.21 -6.30 -15.19
C VAL A 55 4.93 -5.61 -16.37
N GLU A 56 4.89 -4.29 -16.46
CA GLU A 56 5.57 -3.53 -17.51
C GLU A 56 7.08 -3.75 -17.51
N GLN A 57 7.69 -3.86 -16.34
CA GLN A 57 9.11 -4.19 -16.24
C GLN A 57 9.40 -5.60 -16.75
N ALA A 58 8.53 -6.58 -16.44
CA ALA A 58 8.68 -7.95 -16.93
C ALA A 58 8.48 -8.05 -18.45
N GLU A 59 7.53 -7.30 -19.02
CA GLU A 59 7.36 -7.15 -20.48
C GLU A 59 8.61 -6.59 -21.13
N LYS A 60 9.13 -5.47 -20.59
CA LYS A 60 10.33 -4.80 -21.09
C LYS A 60 11.57 -5.69 -21.02
N ASP A 61 11.71 -6.47 -19.96
CA ASP A 61 12.82 -7.38 -19.74
C ASP A 61 12.70 -8.69 -20.56
N GLY A 62 11.58 -8.88 -21.29
CA GLY A 62 11.29 -10.11 -22.05
C GLY A 62 11.04 -11.34 -21.16
N LYS A 63 10.70 -11.13 -19.88
CA LYS A 63 10.39 -12.22 -18.93
C LYS A 63 9.00 -12.81 -19.14
N ILE A 64 8.11 -12.07 -19.77
CA ILE A 64 6.76 -12.49 -20.14
C ILE A 64 6.45 -12.10 -21.58
N ALA A 65 5.64 -12.93 -22.23
CA ALA A 65 5.12 -12.72 -23.58
C ALA A 65 3.58 -12.61 -23.54
N PRO A 66 2.91 -12.17 -24.60
CA PRO A 66 1.45 -12.18 -24.69
C PRO A 66 0.86 -13.51 -24.24
N GLY A 67 -0.21 -13.47 -23.43
CA GLY A 67 -0.85 -14.65 -22.88
C GLY A 67 -0.10 -15.29 -21.68
N ALA A 68 0.89 -14.62 -21.11
CA ALA A 68 1.59 -15.10 -19.93
C ALA A 68 0.64 -15.29 -18.73
N THR A 69 1.10 -16.12 -17.78
CA THR A 69 0.43 -16.33 -16.49
C THR A 69 1.18 -15.59 -15.40
N LEU A 70 0.50 -14.65 -14.76
CA LEU A 70 1.00 -13.95 -13.56
C LEU A 70 0.61 -14.75 -12.32
N ILE A 71 1.58 -15.10 -11.49
CA ILE A 71 1.37 -15.90 -10.29
C ILE A 71 1.87 -15.09 -9.09
N GLU A 72 1.04 -14.86 -8.06
CA GLU A 72 1.52 -14.15 -6.86
C GLU A 72 0.96 -14.81 -5.59
N PRO A 73 1.82 -15.04 -4.59
CA PRO A 73 1.38 -15.52 -3.28
C PRO A 73 0.85 -14.36 -2.45
N THR A 74 -0.43 -14.06 -2.59
CA THR A 74 -1.06 -12.94 -1.89
C THR A 74 -2.58 -13.06 -1.85
N SER A 75 -3.19 -12.61 -0.77
CA SER A 75 -4.65 -12.44 -0.62
C SER A 75 -5.06 -10.97 -0.47
N GLY A 76 -4.08 -10.06 -0.50
CA GLY A 76 -4.29 -8.64 -0.24
C GLY A 76 -4.44 -7.80 -1.50
N ASN A 77 -4.27 -6.49 -1.31
CA ASN A 77 -4.43 -5.49 -2.37
C ASN A 77 -3.51 -5.72 -3.59
N THR A 78 -2.33 -6.31 -3.38
CA THR A 78 -1.44 -6.66 -4.51
C THR A 78 -2.08 -7.68 -5.44
N GLY A 79 -2.75 -8.70 -4.90
CA GLY A 79 -3.48 -9.67 -5.71
C GLY A 79 -4.61 -9.02 -6.51
N ILE A 80 -5.33 -8.06 -5.92
CA ILE A 80 -6.39 -7.32 -6.60
C ILE A 80 -5.79 -6.49 -7.75
N GLY A 81 -4.70 -5.76 -7.49
CA GLY A 81 -4.01 -4.98 -8.52
C GLY A 81 -3.48 -5.85 -9.67
N ILE A 82 -2.84 -6.99 -9.35
CA ILE A 82 -2.35 -7.95 -10.36
C ILE A 82 -3.51 -8.53 -11.17
N ALA A 83 -4.61 -8.93 -10.53
CA ALA A 83 -5.78 -9.46 -11.22
C ALA A 83 -6.40 -8.41 -12.16
N SER A 84 -6.51 -7.15 -11.72
CA SER A 84 -7.00 -6.03 -12.54
C SER A 84 -6.10 -5.77 -13.76
N VAL A 85 -4.78 -5.72 -13.55
CA VAL A 85 -3.80 -5.54 -14.64
C VAL A 85 -3.82 -6.72 -15.61
N ALA A 86 -3.87 -7.95 -15.09
CA ALA A 86 -3.96 -9.16 -15.91
C ALA A 86 -5.19 -9.15 -16.82
N ALA A 87 -6.36 -8.83 -16.27
CA ALA A 87 -7.59 -8.69 -17.03
C ALA A 87 -7.48 -7.63 -18.14
N ALA A 88 -6.89 -6.47 -17.81
CA ALA A 88 -6.73 -5.36 -18.75
C ALA A 88 -5.71 -5.63 -19.86
N ARG A 89 -4.69 -6.46 -19.60
CA ARG A 89 -3.59 -6.77 -20.52
C ARG A 89 -3.72 -8.14 -21.21
N GLY A 90 -4.79 -8.89 -20.91
CA GLY A 90 -5.01 -10.22 -21.50
C GLY A 90 -4.09 -11.31 -20.96
N TYR A 91 -3.62 -11.16 -19.73
CA TYR A 91 -2.86 -12.16 -18.99
C TYR A 91 -3.77 -13.05 -18.14
N ARG A 92 -3.35 -14.28 -17.89
CA ARG A 92 -3.94 -15.14 -16.88
C ARG A 92 -3.38 -14.75 -15.51
N ALA A 93 -4.20 -14.74 -14.47
CA ALA A 93 -3.75 -14.50 -13.10
C ALA A 93 -4.06 -15.70 -12.22
N ILE A 94 -3.06 -16.19 -11.47
CA ILE A 94 -3.21 -17.23 -10.45
C ILE A 94 -2.71 -16.66 -9.13
N LEU A 95 -3.57 -16.67 -8.10
CA LEU A 95 -3.23 -16.18 -6.77
C LEU A 95 -3.23 -17.34 -5.78
N THR A 96 -2.11 -17.55 -5.12
CA THR A 96 -1.99 -18.59 -4.10
C THR A 96 -2.17 -17.97 -2.72
N MET A 97 -2.95 -18.61 -1.86
CA MET A 97 -3.24 -18.12 -0.51
C MET A 97 -3.71 -19.22 0.42
N PRO A 98 -3.51 -19.07 1.75
CA PRO A 98 -4.06 -20.00 2.71
C PRO A 98 -5.60 -20.04 2.65
N GLU A 99 -6.18 -21.21 2.87
CA GLU A 99 -7.64 -21.42 2.91
C GLU A 99 -8.35 -20.64 4.02
N THR A 100 -7.60 -20.14 5.01
CA THR A 100 -8.11 -19.28 6.09
C THR A 100 -8.47 -17.86 5.64
N MET A 101 -8.13 -17.47 4.40
CA MET A 101 -8.50 -16.16 3.87
C MET A 101 -10.00 -16.02 3.65
N SER A 102 -10.53 -14.81 3.91
CA SER A 102 -11.97 -14.55 3.87
C SER A 102 -12.59 -14.82 2.49
N VAL A 103 -13.86 -15.24 2.51
CA VAL A 103 -14.62 -15.53 1.30
C VAL A 103 -14.79 -14.27 0.44
N GLU A 104 -14.99 -13.11 1.07
CA GLU A 104 -15.16 -11.83 0.40
C GLU A 104 -13.93 -11.48 -0.45
N ARG A 105 -12.72 -11.67 0.10
CA ARG A 105 -11.47 -11.46 -0.64
C ARG A 105 -11.33 -12.40 -1.83
N ARG A 106 -11.67 -13.68 -1.61
CA ARG A 106 -11.65 -14.68 -2.70
C ARG A 106 -12.64 -14.33 -3.80
N ASN A 107 -13.85 -13.90 -3.44
CA ASN A 107 -14.88 -13.50 -4.40
C ASN A 107 -14.47 -12.25 -5.20
N LEU A 108 -13.85 -11.26 -4.55
CA LEU A 108 -13.35 -10.06 -5.23
C LEU A 108 -12.29 -10.40 -6.29
N LEU A 109 -11.33 -11.26 -5.95
CA LEU A 109 -10.30 -11.71 -6.88
C LEU A 109 -10.87 -12.50 -8.05
N LYS A 110 -11.84 -13.41 -7.80
CA LYS A 110 -12.56 -14.14 -8.85
C LYS A 110 -13.36 -13.23 -9.76
N ALA A 111 -13.92 -12.13 -9.24
CA ALA A 111 -14.66 -11.16 -10.05
C ALA A 111 -13.77 -10.47 -11.11
N TYR A 112 -12.45 -10.35 -10.85
CA TYR A 112 -11.47 -9.92 -11.85
C TYR A 112 -11.01 -11.05 -12.79
N GLY A 113 -11.54 -12.28 -12.64
CA GLY A 113 -11.16 -13.43 -13.47
C GLY A 113 -9.92 -14.17 -12.98
N ALA A 114 -9.39 -13.85 -11.79
CA ALA A 114 -8.24 -14.54 -11.23
C ALA A 114 -8.60 -15.96 -10.76
N GLU A 115 -7.72 -16.92 -11.02
CA GLU A 115 -7.76 -18.24 -10.45
C GLU A 115 -7.17 -18.23 -9.04
N ILE A 116 -7.83 -18.92 -8.11
CA ILE A 116 -7.37 -18.99 -6.72
C ILE A 116 -6.93 -20.42 -6.42
N VAL A 117 -5.70 -20.56 -5.97
CA VAL A 117 -5.15 -21.81 -5.48
C VAL A 117 -5.01 -21.71 -3.97
N LEU A 118 -5.82 -22.47 -3.25
CA LEU A 118 -5.81 -22.52 -1.80
C LEU A 118 -4.74 -23.50 -1.33
N THR A 119 -4.04 -23.11 -0.25
CA THR A 119 -3.06 -23.95 0.45
C THR A 119 -3.53 -24.21 1.88
N GLU A 120 -2.97 -25.23 2.52
CA GLU A 120 -3.29 -25.59 3.90
C GLU A 120 -3.10 -24.39 4.84
N GLY A 121 -4.12 -24.10 5.65
CA GLY A 121 -4.12 -22.98 6.58
C GLY A 121 -2.97 -23.00 7.57
N ALA A 122 -2.59 -24.19 8.05
CA ALA A 122 -1.47 -24.39 8.99
C ALA A 122 -0.10 -23.94 8.43
N GLN A 123 0.08 -23.97 7.11
CA GLN A 123 1.32 -23.54 6.46
C GLN A 123 1.40 -22.03 6.25
N GLY A 124 0.28 -21.31 6.43
CA GLY A 124 0.24 -19.87 6.26
C GLY A 124 0.80 -19.39 4.91
N MET A 125 1.41 -18.21 4.92
CA MET A 125 1.99 -17.63 3.69
C MET A 125 3.18 -18.44 3.14
N LYS A 126 3.90 -19.18 3.96
CA LYS A 126 4.99 -20.06 3.48
C LYS A 126 4.48 -21.12 2.51
N GLY A 127 3.33 -21.73 2.82
CA GLY A 127 2.68 -22.69 1.93
C GLY A 127 2.21 -22.04 0.62
N ALA A 128 1.67 -20.83 0.68
CA ALA A 128 1.26 -20.09 -0.50
C ALA A 128 2.46 -19.74 -1.42
N ILE A 129 3.58 -19.32 -0.84
CA ILE A 129 4.82 -19.02 -1.59
C ILE A 129 5.34 -20.30 -2.28
N ALA A 130 5.50 -21.38 -1.53
CA ALA A 130 5.99 -22.65 -2.09
C ALA A 130 5.09 -23.15 -3.25
N ARG A 131 3.76 -22.98 -3.12
CA ARG A 131 2.84 -23.37 -4.18
C ARG A 131 2.93 -22.45 -5.41
N ALA A 132 3.16 -21.15 -5.22
CA ALA A 132 3.40 -20.22 -6.33
C ALA A 132 4.65 -20.60 -7.12
N GLU A 133 5.76 -20.89 -6.44
CA GLU A 133 7.03 -21.33 -7.04
C GLU A 133 6.89 -22.66 -7.79
N GLN A 134 6.12 -23.60 -7.23
CA GLN A 134 5.81 -24.87 -7.89
C GLN A 134 5.01 -24.62 -9.18
N LEU A 135 3.96 -23.81 -9.13
CA LEU A 135 3.14 -23.46 -10.31
C LEU A 135 3.97 -22.77 -11.38
N GLN A 136 4.91 -21.90 -11.00
CA GLN A 136 5.80 -21.25 -11.96
C GLN A 136 6.66 -22.28 -12.73
N LYS A 137 7.10 -23.33 -12.08
CA LYS A 137 7.85 -24.41 -12.74
C LYS A 137 6.98 -25.30 -13.62
N GLU A 138 5.70 -25.46 -13.26
CA GLU A 138 4.73 -26.29 -13.98
C GLU A 138 4.13 -25.58 -15.21
N ILE A 139 4.00 -24.24 -15.16
CA ILE A 139 3.30 -23.46 -16.19
C ILE A 139 4.33 -22.68 -17.03
N PRO A 140 4.50 -23.04 -18.30
CA PRO A 140 5.33 -22.28 -19.23
C PRO A 140 4.82 -20.84 -19.40
N ASN A 141 5.73 -19.88 -19.71
CA ASN A 141 5.42 -18.48 -19.86
C ASN A 141 4.66 -17.92 -18.62
N SER A 142 5.18 -18.25 -17.43
CA SER A 142 4.65 -17.74 -16.17
C SER A 142 5.68 -16.88 -15.43
N PHE A 143 5.19 -15.96 -14.60
CA PHE A 143 6.01 -14.99 -13.88
C PHE A 143 5.44 -14.71 -12.49
N ILE A 144 6.31 -14.69 -11.49
CA ILE A 144 5.99 -14.23 -10.14
C ILE A 144 6.51 -12.79 -9.99
N PRO A 145 5.62 -11.80 -9.85
CA PRO A 145 6.01 -10.40 -9.64
C PRO A 145 6.90 -10.14 -8.42
N SER A 146 6.75 -10.92 -7.34
CA SER A 146 7.59 -10.86 -6.12
C SER A 146 7.63 -9.48 -5.48
N GLN A 147 6.49 -9.01 -5.00
CA GLN A 147 6.32 -7.63 -4.49
C GLN A 147 7.33 -7.19 -3.42
N PHE A 148 7.90 -8.12 -2.64
CA PHE A 148 8.85 -7.81 -1.56
C PHE A 148 10.31 -7.71 -2.01
N GLU A 149 10.62 -8.14 -3.24
CA GLU A 149 11.98 -8.22 -3.80
C GLU A 149 12.13 -7.37 -5.07
N ASN A 150 11.04 -7.18 -5.82
CA ASN A 150 11.05 -6.54 -7.13
C ASN A 150 11.25 -5.02 -7.03
N LEU A 151 12.39 -4.55 -7.50
CA LEU A 151 12.76 -3.13 -7.45
C LEU A 151 11.88 -2.22 -8.34
N ALA A 152 11.08 -2.74 -9.25
CA ALA A 152 10.06 -1.97 -9.94
C ALA A 152 9.01 -1.39 -8.97
N ASN A 153 8.84 -2.02 -7.79
CA ASN A 153 7.97 -1.53 -6.73
C ASN A 153 8.43 -0.16 -6.19
N PRO A 154 9.59 0.01 -5.53
CA PRO A 154 10.02 1.34 -5.09
C PRO A 154 10.24 2.31 -6.26
N ALA A 155 10.73 1.84 -7.40
CA ALA A 155 10.97 2.68 -8.57
C ALA A 155 9.70 3.35 -9.11
N THR A 156 8.55 2.67 -9.07
CA THR A 156 7.28 3.31 -9.51
C THR A 156 6.85 4.42 -8.57
N HIS A 157 7.06 4.29 -7.26
CA HIS A 157 6.75 5.33 -6.29
C HIS A 157 7.69 6.54 -6.43
N GLU A 158 8.97 6.31 -6.73
CA GLU A 158 9.93 7.37 -7.03
C GLU A 158 9.55 8.13 -8.30
N ARG A 159 9.04 7.43 -9.31
CA ARG A 159 8.65 8.02 -10.61
C ARG A 159 7.27 8.64 -10.61
N THR A 160 6.36 8.25 -9.72
CA THR A 160 4.95 8.67 -9.76
C THR A 160 4.47 9.28 -8.44
N THR A 161 4.41 8.55 -7.35
CA THR A 161 3.84 9.01 -6.07
C THR A 161 4.59 10.21 -5.51
N GLY A 162 5.91 10.17 -5.50
CA GLY A 162 6.77 11.28 -5.04
C GLY A 162 6.56 12.56 -5.86
N PRO A 163 6.69 12.51 -7.19
CA PRO A 163 6.40 13.64 -8.08
C PRO A 163 4.99 14.22 -7.93
N GLU A 164 3.98 13.36 -7.81
CA GLU A 164 2.60 13.80 -7.60
C GLU A 164 2.45 14.60 -6.30
N ILE A 165 2.97 14.09 -5.18
CA ILE A 165 2.93 14.79 -3.89
C ILE A 165 3.66 16.13 -3.98
N TRP A 166 4.84 16.15 -4.57
CA TRP A 166 5.64 17.37 -4.71
C TRP A 166 4.94 18.44 -5.55
N ALA A 167 4.38 18.04 -6.69
CA ALA A 167 3.65 18.96 -7.56
C ALA A 167 2.36 19.50 -6.93
N ASP A 168 1.57 18.61 -6.29
CA ASP A 168 0.28 18.96 -5.68
C ASP A 168 0.44 19.86 -4.43
N THR A 169 1.65 19.93 -3.86
CA THR A 169 1.97 20.78 -2.70
C THR A 169 2.79 22.01 -3.07
N ASP A 170 3.03 22.28 -4.36
CA ASP A 170 3.97 23.33 -4.81
C ASP A 170 5.35 23.21 -4.13
N GLY A 171 5.80 21.98 -3.90
CA GLY A 171 7.07 21.68 -3.22
C GLY A 171 7.09 21.95 -1.71
N LYS A 172 5.93 22.19 -1.10
CA LYS A 172 5.84 22.51 0.35
C LYS A 172 5.51 21.26 1.16
N VAL A 173 6.47 20.34 1.24
CA VAL A 173 6.39 19.12 2.06
C VAL A 173 7.49 19.17 3.10
N ASP A 174 7.13 19.17 4.39
CA ASP A 174 8.07 19.10 5.51
C ASP A 174 8.22 17.67 6.03
N ALA A 175 7.15 16.87 5.98
CA ALA A 175 7.20 15.46 6.37
C ALA A 175 6.30 14.58 5.51
N PHE A 176 6.73 13.33 5.31
CA PHE A 176 5.98 12.28 4.63
C PHE A 176 5.82 11.07 5.55
N VAL A 177 4.59 10.59 5.73
CA VAL A 177 4.24 9.49 6.64
C VAL A 177 3.59 8.36 5.85
N ALA A 178 4.12 7.16 5.92
CA ALA A 178 3.51 6.00 5.28
C ALA A 178 3.79 4.69 6.03
N GLY A 179 2.80 3.78 6.00
CA GLY A 179 2.93 2.44 6.54
C GLY A 179 3.86 1.57 5.71
N VAL A 180 4.61 0.69 6.38
CA VAL A 180 5.55 -0.24 5.74
C VAL A 180 4.96 -1.65 5.67
N GLY A 181 4.49 -2.02 4.46
CA GLY A 181 4.21 -3.41 4.09
C GLY A 181 5.40 -3.97 3.32
N THR A 182 5.46 -3.73 2.01
CA THR A 182 6.64 -4.03 1.19
C THR A 182 7.76 -2.98 1.32
N GLY A 183 7.46 -1.81 1.83
CA GLY A 183 8.42 -0.70 1.94
C GLY A 183 8.60 0.14 0.68
N GLY A 184 8.07 -0.30 -0.46
CA GLY A 184 8.25 0.39 -1.73
C GLY A 184 7.72 1.83 -1.73
N THR A 185 6.57 2.07 -1.08
CA THR A 185 5.99 3.41 -0.95
C THR A 185 6.91 4.37 -0.20
N VAL A 186 7.38 3.96 0.98
CA VAL A 186 8.31 4.78 1.81
C VAL A 186 9.61 5.01 1.05
N THR A 187 10.17 3.95 0.47
CA THR A 187 11.44 4.01 -0.27
C THR A 187 11.37 4.94 -1.47
N GLY A 188 10.46 4.68 -2.39
CA GLY A 188 10.43 5.43 -3.65
C GLY A 188 9.98 6.88 -3.45
N THR A 189 8.89 7.08 -2.69
CA THR A 189 8.40 8.43 -2.40
C THR A 189 9.42 9.22 -1.59
N GLY A 190 10.01 8.60 -0.55
CA GLY A 190 11.02 9.24 0.30
C GLY A 190 12.26 9.63 -0.47
N ARG A 191 12.78 8.76 -1.34
CA ARG A 191 13.91 9.08 -2.23
C ARG A 191 13.63 10.31 -3.07
N TYR A 192 12.51 10.32 -3.78
CA TYR A 192 12.15 11.47 -4.61
C TYR A 192 12.03 12.76 -3.80
N LEU A 193 11.29 12.74 -2.69
CA LEU A 193 11.10 13.93 -1.86
C LEU A 193 12.42 14.46 -1.31
N LYS A 194 13.32 13.58 -0.84
CA LYS A 194 14.66 13.98 -0.36
C LYS A 194 15.59 14.45 -1.47
N GLN A 195 15.41 13.97 -2.71
CA GLN A 195 16.13 14.52 -3.88
C GLN A 195 15.69 15.97 -4.15
N GLN A 196 14.42 16.30 -3.97
CA GLN A 196 13.90 17.66 -4.13
C GLN A 196 14.29 18.56 -2.95
N ASN A 197 14.16 18.05 -1.74
CA ASN A 197 14.52 18.75 -0.50
C ASN A 197 15.04 17.75 0.54
N PRO A 198 16.35 17.72 0.80
CA PRO A 198 16.94 16.79 1.78
C PRO A 198 16.44 16.94 3.21
N ALA A 199 15.79 18.08 3.55
CA ALA A 199 15.23 18.34 4.87
C ALA A 199 13.83 17.70 5.07
N VAL A 200 13.24 17.09 4.06
CA VAL A 200 11.97 16.37 4.22
C VAL A 200 12.15 15.21 5.19
N HIS A 201 11.37 15.21 6.26
CA HIS A 201 11.36 14.16 7.26
C HIS A 201 10.48 12.99 6.82
N VAL A 202 11.07 11.82 6.60
CA VAL A 202 10.37 10.62 6.16
C VAL A 202 10.11 9.71 7.35
N VAL A 203 8.84 9.40 7.61
CA VAL A 203 8.40 8.56 8.73
C VAL A 203 7.83 7.25 8.22
N ALA A 204 8.43 6.16 8.65
CA ALA A 204 7.94 4.81 8.45
C ALA A 204 6.99 4.42 9.59
N VAL A 205 5.86 3.78 9.28
CA VAL A 205 4.90 3.33 10.30
C VAL A 205 4.88 1.81 10.34
N GLU A 206 5.00 1.25 11.55
CA GLU A 206 4.92 -0.19 11.80
C GLU A 206 3.97 -0.52 12.98
N PRO A 207 3.47 -1.78 13.09
CA PRO A 207 2.66 -2.20 14.22
C PRO A 207 3.48 -2.24 15.52
N THR A 208 2.90 -1.78 16.63
CA THR A 208 3.51 -1.90 17.97
C THR A 208 3.79 -3.36 18.35
N ASP A 209 2.90 -4.28 17.94
CA ASP A 209 3.01 -5.71 18.26
C ASP A 209 4.00 -6.47 17.35
N SER A 210 4.49 -5.82 16.29
CA SER A 210 5.48 -6.39 15.35
C SER A 210 6.52 -5.34 14.93
N PRO A 211 7.31 -4.78 15.91
CA PRO A 211 8.17 -3.62 15.69
C PRO A 211 9.53 -4.00 15.10
N VAL A 212 9.52 -4.65 13.93
CA VAL A 212 10.72 -5.20 13.27
C VAL A 212 11.67 -4.10 12.82
N LEU A 213 11.15 -2.98 12.32
CA LEU A 213 11.97 -1.85 11.88
C LEU A 213 12.64 -1.13 13.05
N SER A 214 12.02 -1.16 14.23
CA SER A 214 12.57 -0.64 15.49
C SER A 214 13.49 -1.65 16.22
N GLY A 215 13.86 -2.76 15.57
CA GLY A 215 14.76 -3.77 16.14
C GLY A 215 14.08 -4.79 17.07
N GLY A 216 12.75 -4.80 17.14
CA GLY A 216 11.97 -5.78 17.89
C GLY A 216 11.74 -7.08 17.13
N ARG A 217 11.00 -8.00 17.76
CA ARG A 217 10.63 -9.28 17.17
C ARG A 217 9.29 -9.18 16.43
N PRO A 218 9.10 -9.94 15.33
CA PRO A 218 7.79 -10.03 14.69
C PRO A 218 6.77 -10.66 15.64
N GLY A 219 5.54 -10.15 15.61
CA GLY A 219 4.44 -10.65 16.40
C GLY A 219 3.10 -10.53 15.67
N PRO A 220 2.03 -11.20 16.17
CA PRO A 220 0.71 -11.11 15.57
C PRO A 220 0.10 -9.71 15.79
N HIS A 221 -0.51 -9.16 14.76
CA HIS A 221 -1.21 -7.88 14.80
C HIS A 221 -2.39 -7.86 13.82
N LYS A 222 -3.27 -6.85 13.95
CA LYS A 222 -4.47 -6.69 13.11
C LYS A 222 -4.32 -5.61 12.02
N LEU A 223 -3.15 -4.97 11.90
CA LEU A 223 -2.89 -3.92 10.91
C LEU A 223 -2.63 -4.53 9.54
N GLN A 224 -3.71 -4.88 8.83
CA GLN A 224 -3.62 -5.48 7.50
C GLN A 224 -2.93 -4.52 6.51
N GLY A 225 -2.01 -5.07 5.70
CA GLY A 225 -1.30 -4.35 4.65
C GLY A 225 0.06 -3.77 5.05
N ILE A 226 0.39 -3.75 6.34
CA ILE A 226 1.69 -3.35 6.88
C ILE A 226 2.21 -4.40 7.88
N GLY A 227 3.47 -4.27 8.31
CA GLY A 227 4.04 -5.17 9.31
C GLY A 227 4.25 -6.59 8.82
N ALA A 228 5.01 -6.79 7.74
CA ALA A 228 5.25 -8.10 7.11
C ALA A 228 5.99 -9.10 8.01
N GLY A 229 6.54 -8.66 9.14
CA GLY A 229 7.29 -9.52 10.08
C GLY A 229 8.76 -9.70 9.71
N PHE A 230 9.23 -9.03 8.68
CA PHE A 230 10.62 -9.01 8.23
C PHE A 230 10.92 -7.68 7.53
N VAL A 231 12.19 -7.37 7.27
CA VAL A 231 12.60 -6.21 6.48
C VAL A 231 12.63 -6.62 5.01
N PRO A 232 11.76 -6.04 4.15
CA PRO A 232 11.72 -6.38 2.73
C PRO A 232 12.93 -5.86 1.95
N ASP A 233 13.35 -6.54 0.87
CA ASP A 233 14.43 -6.07 -0.01
C ASP A 233 14.07 -4.78 -0.76
N THR A 234 12.78 -4.51 -0.93
CA THR A 234 12.26 -3.27 -1.53
C THR A 234 12.25 -2.08 -0.56
N LEU A 235 12.60 -2.28 0.71
CA LEU A 235 12.72 -1.21 1.72
C LEU A 235 14.17 -0.73 1.84
N ASP A 236 14.41 0.52 1.48
CA ASP A 236 15.66 1.21 1.81
C ASP A 236 15.59 1.76 3.25
N THR A 237 16.25 1.08 4.18
CA THR A 237 16.25 1.47 5.60
C THR A 237 16.99 2.77 5.89
N LYS A 238 17.63 3.39 4.90
CA LYS A 238 18.34 4.68 5.02
C LYS A 238 17.49 5.85 4.54
N VAL A 239 16.33 5.60 3.95
CA VAL A 239 15.48 6.66 3.37
C VAL A 239 14.62 7.35 4.42
N TYR A 240 14.15 6.60 5.43
CA TYR A 240 13.35 7.16 6.51
C TYR A 240 14.23 7.64 7.67
N ASP A 241 13.76 8.66 8.35
CA ASP A 241 14.47 9.31 9.46
C ASP A 241 13.94 8.81 10.81
N GLU A 242 12.70 8.31 10.82
CA GLU A 242 12.02 7.89 12.04
C GLU A 242 11.07 6.71 11.76
N VAL A 243 10.86 5.87 12.79
CA VAL A 243 9.84 4.83 12.81
C VAL A 243 8.85 5.15 13.92
N ILE A 244 7.56 5.29 13.57
CA ILE A 244 6.47 5.44 14.55
C ILE A 244 5.70 4.11 14.62
N ARG A 245 5.56 3.61 15.85
CA ARG A 245 4.81 2.38 16.14
C ARG A 245 3.37 2.72 16.47
N VAL A 246 2.42 2.03 15.82
CA VAL A 246 0.99 2.26 16.02
C VAL A 246 0.32 0.98 16.51
N SER A 247 -0.55 1.12 17.51
CA SER A 247 -1.35 0.02 18.04
C SER A 247 -2.53 -0.32 17.12
N ASN A 248 -3.11 -1.53 17.29
CA ASN A 248 -4.32 -1.89 16.57
C ASN A 248 -5.47 -0.94 16.91
N ASP A 249 -5.63 -0.60 18.20
CA ASP A 249 -6.73 0.24 18.69
C ASP A 249 -6.63 1.67 18.14
N ASP A 250 -5.43 2.26 18.10
CA ASP A 250 -5.23 3.58 17.52
C ASP A 250 -5.55 3.57 16.02
N ALA A 251 -5.03 2.60 15.26
CA ALA A 251 -5.31 2.52 13.83
C ALA A 251 -6.82 2.41 13.55
N PHE A 252 -7.55 1.62 14.33
CA PHE A 252 -9.00 1.50 14.19
C PHE A 252 -9.73 2.79 14.58
N ALA A 253 -9.34 3.41 15.69
CA ALA A 253 -9.95 4.65 16.16
C ALA A 253 -9.78 5.79 15.16
N TYR A 254 -8.56 6.01 14.69
CA TYR A 254 -8.26 7.08 13.74
C TYR A 254 -8.87 6.84 12.35
N GLY A 255 -8.95 5.59 11.89
CA GLY A 255 -9.62 5.24 10.64
C GLY A 255 -11.13 5.51 10.69
N ARG A 256 -11.82 5.14 11.78
CA ARG A 256 -13.24 5.44 11.99
C ARG A 256 -13.50 6.94 12.10
N GLU A 257 -12.70 7.62 12.92
CA GLU A 257 -12.86 9.06 13.12
C GLU A 257 -12.68 9.84 11.82
N PHE A 258 -11.69 9.44 11.00
CA PHE A 258 -11.46 10.08 9.71
C PHE A 258 -12.68 9.98 8.80
N ALA A 259 -13.28 8.80 8.70
CA ALA A 259 -14.50 8.62 7.92
C ALA A 259 -15.66 9.51 8.42
N GLN A 260 -15.82 9.65 9.73
CA GLN A 260 -16.88 10.45 10.34
C GLN A 260 -16.67 11.96 10.17
N ARG A 261 -15.40 12.41 10.10
CA ARG A 261 -15.08 13.86 10.04
C ARG A 261 -14.87 14.38 8.63
N GLU A 262 -14.24 13.59 7.77
CA GLU A 262 -13.90 14.01 6.41
C GLU A 262 -14.81 13.37 5.34
N GLY A 263 -15.68 12.41 5.73
CA GLY A 263 -16.58 11.73 4.79
C GLY A 263 -15.84 10.77 3.85
N ALA A 264 -14.61 10.37 4.19
CA ALA A 264 -13.77 9.49 3.40
C ALA A 264 -13.50 8.19 4.14
N LEU A 265 -14.08 7.09 3.66
CA LEU A 265 -13.94 5.77 4.25
C LEU A 265 -12.58 5.19 3.87
N VAL A 266 -11.73 4.93 4.87
CA VAL A 266 -10.34 4.48 4.66
C VAL A 266 -10.06 3.16 5.38
N GLY A 267 -9.04 2.41 4.91
CA GLY A 267 -8.69 1.10 5.45
C GLY A 267 -7.86 1.17 6.74
N ILE A 268 -7.54 -0.02 7.28
CA ILE A 268 -6.85 -0.19 8.56
C ILE A 268 -5.47 0.48 8.55
N SER A 269 -4.66 0.23 7.53
CA SER A 269 -3.32 0.83 7.42
C SER A 269 -3.36 2.33 7.17
N SER A 270 -4.45 2.86 6.63
CA SER A 270 -4.70 4.29 6.53
C SER A 270 -4.91 4.90 7.91
N GLY A 271 -5.67 4.25 8.79
CA GLY A 271 -5.82 4.66 10.19
C GLY A 271 -4.48 4.66 10.93
N ALA A 272 -3.62 3.68 10.68
CA ALA A 272 -2.27 3.67 11.25
C ALA A 272 -1.42 4.85 10.76
N ALA A 273 -1.46 5.18 9.46
CA ALA A 273 -0.76 6.35 8.92
C ALA A 273 -1.30 7.67 9.50
N LEU A 274 -2.62 7.77 9.71
CA LEU A 274 -3.26 8.93 10.36
C LEU A 274 -2.82 9.08 11.82
N ALA A 275 -2.80 7.99 12.60
CA ALA A 275 -2.36 8.01 13.98
C ALA A 275 -0.92 8.52 14.11
N ALA A 276 -0.01 7.99 13.28
CA ALA A 276 1.39 8.45 13.25
C ALA A 276 1.52 9.91 12.80
N ALA A 277 0.74 10.34 11.79
CA ALA A 277 0.75 11.72 11.33
C ALA A 277 0.25 12.70 12.40
N VAL A 278 -0.77 12.32 13.17
CA VAL A 278 -1.27 13.14 14.31
C VAL A 278 -0.23 13.21 15.41
N GLU A 279 0.42 12.11 15.77
CA GLU A 279 1.52 12.10 16.74
C GLU A 279 2.64 13.08 16.34
N LEU A 280 3.05 13.00 15.06
CA LEU A 280 4.07 13.92 14.51
C LEU A 280 3.60 15.37 14.54
N ALA A 281 2.37 15.64 14.09
CA ALA A 281 1.79 16.98 13.96
C ALA A 281 1.59 17.71 15.30
N LYS A 282 1.44 16.97 16.40
CA LYS A 282 1.35 17.53 17.76
C LYS A 282 2.70 18.02 18.31
N ARG A 283 3.81 17.65 17.71
CA ARG A 283 5.13 18.09 18.14
C ARG A 283 5.31 19.57 17.81
N PRO A 284 5.84 20.40 18.73
CA PRO A 284 6.02 21.85 18.51
C PRO A 284 6.79 22.20 17.23
N ALA A 285 7.76 21.36 16.86
CA ALA A 285 8.59 21.55 15.66
C ALA A 285 7.79 21.51 14.34
N TYR A 286 6.57 20.96 14.36
CA TYR A 286 5.70 20.86 13.16
C TYR A 286 4.60 21.94 13.10
N ALA A 287 4.59 22.90 14.04
CA ALA A 287 3.65 24.02 13.96
C ALA A 287 3.86 24.81 12.64
N GLY A 288 2.81 24.93 11.84
CA GLY A 288 2.85 25.58 10.51
C GLY A 288 3.50 24.77 9.40
N LYS A 289 4.00 23.56 9.69
CA LYS A 289 4.61 22.64 8.73
C LYS A 289 3.57 21.82 7.97
N THR A 290 3.92 21.35 6.78
CA THR A 290 3.07 20.49 5.95
C THR A 290 3.48 19.03 6.09
N ILE A 291 2.56 18.23 6.58
CA ILE A 291 2.70 16.77 6.73
C ILE A 291 1.79 16.08 5.71
N VAL A 292 2.35 15.18 4.92
CA VAL A 292 1.60 14.35 3.98
C VAL A 292 1.57 12.91 4.49
N ALA A 293 0.38 12.40 4.80
CA ALA A 293 0.16 10.98 5.12
C ALA A 293 -0.42 10.25 3.91
N LEU A 294 0.15 9.09 3.55
CA LEU A 294 -0.39 8.27 2.48
C LEU A 294 -1.39 7.27 3.05
N LEU A 295 -2.62 7.31 2.52
CA LEU A 295 -3.73 6.42 2.88
C LEU A 295 -3.88 5.36 1.80
N PRO A 296 -3.44 4.11 2.06
CA PRO A 296 -3.21 3.12 1.00
C PRO A 296 -4.47 2.62 0.29
N ASP A 297 -5.62 2.53 0.96
CA ASP A 297 -6.84 1.96 0.41
C ASP A 297 -8.11 2.47 1.08
N GLY A 298 -9.27 2.11 0.50
CA GLY A 298 -10.60 2.41 1.03
C GLY A 298 -11.03 1.45 2.14
N GLY A 299 -12.01 1.87 2.93
CA GLY A 299 -12.53 1.12 4.08
C GLY A 299 -13.62 0.10 3.75
N ASP A 300 -14.23 0.18 2.57
CA ASP A 300 -15.34 -0.70 2.14
C ASP A 300 -14.98 -2.19 2.17
N ARG A 301 -13.72 -2.55 1.95
CA ARG A 301 -13.22 -3.93 2.04
C ARG A 301 -12.91 -4.40 3.47
N TYR A 302 -13.21 -3.59 4.49
CA TYR A 302 -12.95 -3.87 5.91
C TYR A 302 -14.22 -3.79 6.76
N LEU A 303 -15.43 -3.67 6.16
CA LEU A 303 -16.70 -3.51 6.88
C LEU A 303 -17.00 -4.68 7.81
N SER A 304 -16.54 -5.89 7.49
CA SER A 304 -16.68 -7.09 8.33
C SER A 304 -15.55 -7.29 9.35
N THR A 305 -14.67 -6.31 9.52
CA THR A 305 -13.53 -6.38 10.45
C THR A 305 -13.75 -5.51 11.68
N ASP A 306 -12.87 -5.66 12.68
CA ASP A 306 -12.87 -4.83 13.89
C ASP A 306 -12.74 -3.31 13.61
N LEU A 307 -12.34 -2.90 12.41
CA LEU A 307 -12.26 -1.49 12.04
C LEU A 307 -13.63 -0.80 12.16
N PHE A 308 -14.71 -1.47 11.72
CA PHE A 308 -16.06 -0.92 11.71
C PHE A 308 -17.03 -1.73 12.57
N ALA A 309 -16.55 -2.72 13.33
CA ALA A 309 -17.41 -3.44 14.27
C ALA A 309 -17.96 -2.49 15.33
N ASP A 310 -19.26 -2.64 15.62
CA ASP A 310 -19.91 -1.95 16.75
C ASP A 310 -19.20 -2.34 18.05
N LYS A 311 -18.79 -1.34 18.84
CA LYS A 311 -18.26 -1.54 20.19
C LYS A 311 -19.35 -1.28 21.21
#